data_1adcf8c4366b730349a75b825cf86fa5
#
_entry.id   1adcf8c4366b730349a75b825cf86fa5
#
_cell.length_a   1.000
_cell.length_b   1.000
_cell.length_c   1.000
_cell.angle_alpha   90.00
_cell.angle_beta   90.00
_cell.angle_gamma   90.00
#
_symmetry.space_group_name_H-M   'P 1'
#
loop_
_entity.id
_entity.type
_entity.pdbx_description
1 polymer ?
#
loop_
_entity_poly.entity_id
_entity_poly.type
_entity_poly.pdbx_seq_one_letter_code
_entity_poly.pdbx_strand_id
1 'polypeptide(L)'
;WAVVHMELKCVVYPKPGERTLAPPPFDTDTGGAQDSGRGDEEFAGLRSFQAGDSPRRIAWKAYARAQGLQVKVYAGTAVTSHIFDWESLPGMETEARLSLMCRWIEDAYVSGRAFGLKLPGIDIAPNVGSAHRQRCLTALALFEGDAR
;
A
#
# COMPACT_ATOMS: atom_id res chain seq x y z
N TRP A 1 -24.98 38.33 12.59
CA TRP A 1 -24.83 37.27 11.59
C TRP A 1 -23.37 37.18 11.21
N ALA A 2 -22.75 36.02 11.43
CA ALA A 2 -21.42 35.74 10.92
C ALA A 2 -21.55 34.76 9.75
N VAL A 3 -20.95 35.08 8.61
CA VAL A 3 -20.88 34.19 7.46
C VAL A 3 -19.49 33.53 7.52
N VAL A 4 -19.45 32.21 7.71
CA VAL A 4 -18.22 31.44 7.67
C VAL A 4 -18.12 30.79 6.29
N HIS A 5 -17.12 31.20 5.50
CA HIS A 5 -16.77 30.54 4.26
C HIS A 5 -15.81 29.39 4.59
N MET A 6 -16.31 28.15 4.47
CA MET A 6 -15.47 26.95 4.58
C MET A 6 -15.23 26.36 3.19
N GLU A 7 -13.99 26.31 2.74
CA GLU A 7 -13.58 25.53 1.58
C GLU A 7 -13.45 24.06 1.99
N LEU A 8 -14.51 23.30 1.83
CA LEU A 8 -14.48 21.85 2.08
C LEU A 8 -14.09 21.14 0.79
N LYS A 9 -12.91 20.50 0.79
CA LYS A 9 -12.49 19.59 -0.28
C LYS A 9 -12.91 18.18 0.10
N CYS A 10 -13.74 17.56 -0.73
CA CYS A 10 -14.14 16.16 -0.59
C CYS A 10 -13.53 15.35 -1.73
N VAL A 11 -12.82 14.28 -1.40
CA VAL A 11 -12.30 13.32 -2.39
C VAL A 11 -13.29 12.17 -2.47
N VAL A 12 -13.87 11.96 -3.64
CA VAL A 12 -14.78 10.84 -3.90
C VAL A 12 -14.00 9.73 -4.57
N TYR A 13 -13.97 8.56 -3.93
CA TYR A 13 -13.30 7.39 -4.46
C TYR A 13 -14.11 6.70 -5.56
N PRO A 14 -13.46 6.08 -6.55
CA PRO A 14 -14.16 5.25 -7.53
C PRO A 14 -14.96 4.15 -6.83
N LYS A 15 -16.14 3.85 -7.35
CA LYS A 15 -16.94 2.73 -6.83
C LYS A 15 -16.21 1.42 -7.16
N PRO A 16 -15.97 0.51 -6.18
CA PRO A 16 -15.37 -0.77 -6.46
C PRO A 16 -16.20 -1.56 -7.49
N GLY A 17 -15.55 -1.98 -8.58
CA GLY A 17 -16.17 -2.75 -9.65
C GLY A 17 -16.58 -4.16 -9.21
N GLU A 18 -17.22 -4.90 -10.10
CA GLU A 18 -17.50 -6.32 -9.91
C GLU A 18 -16.21 -7.14 -10.01
N ARG A 19 -16.19 -8.35 -9.42
CA ARG A 19 -15.05 -9.28 -9.48
C ARG A 19 -15.00 -9.99 -10.85
N THR A 20 -14.95 -9.21 -11.92
CA THR A 20 -14.94 -9.75 -13.30
C THR A 20 -13.57 -10.21 -13.74
N LEU A 21 -12.52 -9.62 -13.19
CA LEU A 21 -11.14 -9.96 -13.54
C LEU A 21 -10.34 -10.22 -12.25
N ALA A 22 -9.56 -11.31 -12.24
CA ALA A 22 -8.63 -11.57 -11.16
C ALA A 22 -7.50 -10.53 -11.16
N PRO A 23 -6.97 -10.14 -9.98
CA PRO A 23 -5.78 -9.30 -9.93
C PRO A 23 -4.60 -9.99 -10.63
N PRO A 24 -3.64 -9.21 -11.17
CA PRO A 24 -2.44 -9.78 -11.78
C PRO A 24 -1.71 -10.72 -10.82
N PRO A 25 -0.96 -11.71 -11.34
CA PRO A 25 -0.17 -12.60 -10.51
C PRO A 25 0.79 -11.81 -9.63
N PHE A 26 1.20 -12.41 -8.52
CA PHE A 26 2.15 -11.80 -7.60
C PHE A 26 3.50 -11.56 -8.27
N ASP A 27 4.03 -10.36 -8.12
CA ASP A 27 5.40 -10.08 -8.50
C ASP A 27 6.32 -10.52 -7.35
N THR A 28 7.13 -11.54 -7.60
CA THR A 28 8.05 -12.12 -6.61
C THR A 28 9.38 -11.35 -6.52
N ASP A 29 9.56 -10.30 -7.33
CA ASP A 29 10.89 -9.72 -7.60
C ASP A 29 11.13 -8.32 -6.99
N THR A 30 10.21 -7.79 -6.20
CA THR A 30 10.46 -6.51 -5.52
C THR A 30 10.91 -6.73 -4.09
N GLY A 31 12.22 -6.76 -3.89
CA GLY A 31 12.89 -6.74 -2.59
C GLY A 31 12.61 -5.47 -1.79
N GLY A 32 11.38 -5.31 -1.35
CA GLY A 32 10.93 -4.31 -0.39
C GLY A 32 10.51 -5.01 0.88
N ALA A 33 11.43 -5.15 1.83
CA ALA A 33 11.13 -5.65 3.17
C ALA A 33 10.13 -4.71 3.84
N GLN A 34 8.84 -5.01 3.79
CA GLN A 34 7.81 -4.32 4.57
C GLN A 34 6.89 -5.30 5.28
N ASP A 35 6.89 -5.08 6.54
CA ASP A 35 6.13 -5.44 7.70
C ASP A 35 4.78 -6.16 7.46
N SER A 36 4.80 -7.45 7.22
CA SER A 36 3.66 -8.32 7.47
C SER A 36 3.88 -9.06 8.78
N GLY A 37 3.46 -8.44 9.89
CA GLY A 37 3.50 -9.08 11.19
C GLY A 37 2.53 -10.25 11.26
N ARG A 38 2.99 -11.46 10.94
CA ARG A 38 2.44 -12.70 11.49
C ARG A 38 3.34 -13.89 11.18
N GLY A 39 4.01 -14.37 12.23
CA GLY A 39 4.39 -15.74 12.53
C GLY A 39 5.13 -16.52 11.44
N ASP A 40 6.40 -16.77 11.66
CA ASP A 40 7.43 -17.56 11.01
C ASP A 40 8.47 -16.75 10.21
N GLU A 41 8.63 -15.47 10.53
CA GLU A 41 9.75 -14.69 10.00
C GLU A 41 11.03 -15.06 10.76
N GLU A 42 12.00 -15.63 10.07
CA GLU A 42 13.31 -15.91 10.63
C GLU A 42 13.98 -14.58 11.03
N PHE A 43 14.38 -14.47 12.29
CA PHE A 43 15.04 -13.28 12.83
C PHE A 43 16.38 -13.06 12.11
N ALA A 44 16.47 -11.99 11.30
CA ALA A 44 17.67 -11.66 10.55
C ALA A 44 18.68 -10.81 11.34
N GLY A 45 18.20 -10.01 12.31
CA GLY A 45 19.09 -9.16 13.11
C GLY A 45 18.42 -7.94 13.72
N LEU A 46 19.25 -7.01 14.18
CA LEU A 46 18.85 -5.71 14.71
C LEU A 46 19.46 -4.60 13.86
N ARG A 47 18.71 -3.53 13.60
CA ARG A 47 19.23 -2.29 13.02
C ARG A 47 18.84 -1.09 13.89
N SER A 48 19.52 0.03 13.72
CA SER A 48 19.15 1.26 14.40
C SER A 48 17.76 1.74 13.99
N PHE A 49 17.02 2.25 14.95
CA PHE A 49 15.69 2.85 14.75
C PHE A 49 15.77 4.06 13.82
N GLN A 50 14.82 4.17 12.92
CA GLN A 50 14.62 5.35 12.08
C GLN A 50 13.22 5.95 12.32
N ALA A 51 13.08 7.26 12.15
CA ALA A 51 11.78 7.91 12.26
C ALA A 51 10.81 7.33 11.21
N GLY A 52 9.69 6.75 11.67
CA GLY A 52 8.73 6.03 10.84
C GLY A 52 8.66 4.54 11.08
N ASP A 53 9.61 3.97 11.83
CA ASP A 53 9.56 2.56 12.21
C ASP A 53 8.42 2.27 13.20
N SER A 54 7.80 1.11 13.05
CA SER A 54 6.75 0.66 13.96
C SER A 54 7.28 0.39 15.37
N PRO A 55 6.68 0.98 16.42
CA PRO A 55 7.06 0.72 17.82
C PRO A 55 6.99 -0.76 18.23
N ARG A 56 6.17 -1.56 17.55
CA ARG A 56 6.01 -3.01 17.80
C ARG A 56 7.26 -3.81 17.46
N ARG A 57 8.10 -3.30 16.55
CA ARG A 57 9.35 -3.93 16.13
C ARG A 57 10.55 -3.54 16.97
N ILE A 58 10.40 -2.62 17.90
CA ILE A 58 11.49 -2.20 18.77
C ILE A 58 11.95 -3.38 19.64
N ALA A 59 13.27 -3.60 19.65
CA ALA A 59 13.91 -4.60 20.47
C ALA A 59 14.07 -4.09 21.92
N TRP A 60 12.99 -4.05 22.67
CA TRP A 60 12.96 -3.52 24.04
C TRP A 60 14.01 -4.14 24.97
N LYS A 61 14.33 -5.43 24.77
CA LYS A 61 15.42 -6.07 25.52
C LYS A 61 16.82 -5.50 25.20
N ALA A 62 17.06 -5.11 23.96
CA ALA A 62 18.31 -4.46 23.55
C ALA A 62 18.39 -3.04 24.12
N TYR A 63 17.29 -2.30 24.05
CA TYR A 63 17.17 -0.97 24.61
C TYR A 63 17.44 -0.96 26.14
N ALA A 64 16.88 -1.91 26.89
CA ALA A 64 17.09 -2.05 28.33
C ALA A 64 18.55 -2.38 28.71
N ARG A 65 19.36 -2.86 27.76
CA ARG A 65 20.81 -3.12 27.94
C ARG A 65 21.69 -1.96 27.48
N ALA A 66 21.11 -0.77 27.32
CA ALA A 66 21.79 0.45 26.86
C ALA A 66 22.46 0.34 25.46
N GLN A 67 21.97 -0.54 24.61
CA GLN A 67 22.47 -0.73 23.23
C GLN A 67 21.81 0.24 22.22
N GLY A 68 21.14 1.28 22.71
CA GLY A 68 20.41 2.22 21.86
C GLY A 68 19.06 1.67 21.37
N LEU A 69 18.30 2.51 20.69
CA LEU A 69 17.00 2.13 20.15
C LEU A 69 17.20 1.33 18.86
N GLN A 70 16.91 0.04 18.92
CA GLN A 70 17.07 -0.89 17.80
C GLN A 70 15.75 -1.52 17.41
N VAL A 71 15.59 -1.83 16.14
CA VAL A 71 14.42 -2.49 15.53
C VAL A 71 14.82 -3.87 15.06
N LYS A 72 13.97 -4.85 15.34
CA LYS A 72 14.13 -6.22 14.85
C LYS A 72 13.92 -6.24 13.33
N VAL A 73 14.91 -6.79 12.62
CA VAL A 73 14.83 -7.10 11.20
C VAL A 73 14.62 -8.60 11.07
N TYR A 74 13.65 -8.98 10.30
CA TYR A 74 13.37 -10.36 9.96
C TYR A 74 13.82 -10.63 8.54
N ALA A 75 14.40 -11.80 8.27
CA ALA A 75 14.68 -12.24 6.91
C ALA A 75 13.33 -12.46 6.23
N GLY A 76 12.96 -11.55 5.35
CA GLY A 76 11.67 -11.65 4.66
C GLY A 76 11.64 -12.88 3.80
N THR A 77 10.69 -13.77 4.04
CA THR A 77 10.09 -14.53 2.95
C THR A 77 9.71 -13.51 1.88
N ALA A 78 10.07 -13.73 0.63
CA ALA A 78 9.73 -12.85 -0.48
C ALA A 78 8.27 -12.41 -0.31
N VAL A 79 8.06 -11.16 0.06
CA VAL A 79 6.70 -10.63 0.28
C VAL A 79 6.08 -10.60 -1.09
N THR A 80 5.25 -11.60 -1.35
CA THR A 80 4.41 -11.65 -2.54
C THR A 80 3.53 -10.41 -2.52
N SER A 81 3.91 -9.39 -3.27
CA SER A 81 3.16 -8.16 -3.39
C SER A 81 2.46 -8.09 -4.74
N HIS A 82 1.24 -7.57 -4.76
CA HIS A 82 0.58 -7.22 -5.99
C HIS A 82 0.97 -5.81 -6.43
N ILE A 83 1.38 -5.64 -7.67
CA ILE A 83 1.48 -4.32 -8.30
C ILE A 83 0.31 -4.20 -9.26
N PHE A 84 -0.61 -3.29 -8.96
CA PHE A 84 -1.75 -2.99 -9.81
C PHE A 84 -1.31 -1.94 -10.84
N ASP A 85 -1.02 -2.40 -12.05
CA ASP A 85 -0.52 -1.58 -13.13
C ASP A 85 -1.65 -1.20 -14.08
N TRP A 86 -1.79 0.09 -14.36
CA TRP A 86 -2.75 0.66 -15.30
C TRP A 86 -2.61 0.08 -16.71
N GLU A 87 -1.36 -0.14 -17.16
CA GLU A 87 -1.08 -0.64 -18.48
C GLU A 87 -1.43 -2.12 -18.64
N SER A 88 -1.61 -2.85 -17.54
CA SER A 88 -2.02 -4.27 -17.58
C SER A 88 -3.48 -4.48 -18.04
N LEU A 89 -4.24 -3.39 -18.20
CA LEU A 89 -5.67 -3.41 -18.56
C LEU A 89 -5.93 -2.72 -19.93
N PRO A 90 -5.30 -3.15 -21.03
CA PRO A 90 -5.49 -2.50 -22.32
C PRO A 90 -6.93 -2.67 -22.83
N GLY A 91 -7.44 -1.66 -23.55
CA GLY A 91 -8.74 -1.73 -24.20
C GLY A 91 -9.97 -1.56 -23.29
N MET A 92 -9.76 -1.34 -21.99
CA MET A 92 -10.84 -1.08 -21.05
C MET A 92 -11.05 0.43 -20.90
N GLU A 93 -12.32 0.86 -20.75
CA GLU A 93 -12.66 2.26 -20.48
C GLU A 93 -12.06 2.73 -19.15
N THR A 94 -11.71 4.02 -19.05
CA THR A 94 -11.07 4.63 -17.89
C THR A 94 -11.82 4.37 -16.59
N GLU A 95 -13.12 4.63 -16.54
CA GLU A 95 -13.93 4.43 -15.34
C GLU A 95 -14.01 2.95 -14.94
N ALA A 96 -14.09 2.05 -15.90
CA ALA A 96 -14.09 0.62 -15.65
C ALA A 96 -12.75 0.14 -15.08
N ARG A 97 -11.62 0.67 -15.57
CA ARG A 97 -10.28 0.41 -15.00
C ARG A 97 -10.17 0.90 -13.57
N LEU A 98 -10.57 2.15 -13.31
CA LEU A 98 -10.54 2.74 -11.98
C LEU A 98 -11.38 1.93 -10.99
N SER A 99 -12.58 1.53 -11.40
CA SER A 99 -13.48 0.70 -10.59
C SER A 99 -12.88 -0.68 -10.29
N LEU A 100 -12.23 -1.30 -11.27
CA LEU A 100 -11.59 -2.60 -11.10
C LEU A 100 -10.35 -2.52 -10.19
N MET A 101 -9.48 -1.53 -10.41
CA MET A 101 -8.31 -1.31 -9.57
C MET A 101 -8.70 -0.96 -8.13
N CYS A 102 -9.77 -0.17 -7.95
CA CYS A 102 -10.35 0.09 -6.64
C CYS A 102 -10.78 -1.21 -5.95
N ARG A 103 -11.44 -2.13 -6.69
CA ARG A 103 -11.81 -3.45 -6.18
C ARG A 103 -10.58 -4.25 -5.75
N TRP A 104 -9.53 -4.31 -6.55
CA TRP A 104 -8.30 -5.05 -6.22
C TRP A 104 -7.61 -4.49 -4.97
N ILE A 105 -7.57 -3.16 -4.82
CA ILE A 105 -7.04 -2.51 -3.61
C ILE A 105 -7.84 -2.93 -2.37
N GLU A 106 -9.17 -2.93 -2.44
CA GLU A 106 -10.03 -3.33 -1.33
C GLU A 106 -9.85 -4.81 -0.98
N ASP A 107 -9.82 -5.69 -1.96
CA ASP A 107 -9.64 -7.13 -1.75
C ASP A 107 -8.24 -7.44 -1.18
N ALA A 108 -7.18 -6.75 -1.64
CA ALA A 108 -5.83 -6.88 -1.10
C ALA A 108 -5.75 -6.37 0.36
N TYR A 109 -6.38 -5.22 0.63
CA TYR A 109 -6.45 -4.66 1.98
C TYR A 109 -7.16 -5.59 2.96
N VAL A 110 -8.33 -6.13 2.59
CA VAL A 110 -9.08 -7.09 3.42
C VAL A 110 -8.29 -8.37 3.64
N SER A 111 -7.54 -8.81 2.65
CA SER A 111 -6.67 -10.00 2.74
C SER A 111 -5.37 -9.76 3.50
N GLY A 112 -5.06 -8.51 3.91
CA GLY A 112 -3.83 -8.15 4.60
C GLY A 112 -2.57 -8.28 3.75
N ARG A 113 -2.71 -8.31 2.41
CA ARG A 113 -1.61 -8.47 1.46
C ARG A 113 -0.97 -7.13 1.13
N ALA A 114 0.34 -7.15 0.87
CA ALA A 114 1.03 -5.97 0.36
C ALA A 114 0.62 -5.71 -1.10
N PHE A 115 0.34 -4.45 -1.42
CA PHE A 115 -0.02 -4.04 -2.77
C PHE A 115 0.59 -2.67 -3.10
N GLY A 116 0.96 -2.48 -4.36
CA GLY A 116 1.39 -1.23 -4.95
C GLY A 116 0.45 -0.80 -6.07
N LEU A 117 0.58 0.44 -6.51
CA LEU A 117 -0.23 1.03 -7.57
C LEU A 117 0.66 1.77 -8.55
N LYS A 118 0.49 1.46 -9.84
CA LYS A 118 1.21 2.12 -10.92
C LYS A 118 0.22 2.71 -11.91
N LEU A 119 0.16 4.04 -11.95
CA LEU A 119 -0.63 4.82 -12.89
C LEU A 119 0.32 5.67 -13.75
N PRO A 120 -0.10 6.15 -14.92
CA PRO A 120 0.66 7.12 -15.69
C PRO A 120 1.08 8.32 -14.82
N GLY A 121 2.39 8.47 -14.62
CA GLY A 121 2.96 9.53 -13.78
C GLY A 121 2.91 9.32 -12.26
N ILE A 122 2.33 8.23 -11.77
CA ILE A 122 2.24 7.94 -10.34
C ILE A 122 2.70 6.50 -10.08
N ASP A 123 3.73 6.34 -9.24
CA ASP A 123 4.21 5.04 -8.78
C ASP A 123 4.15 4.99 -7.26
N ILE A 124 3.37 4.07 -6.72
CA ILE A 124 3.21 3.85 -5.28
C ILE A 124 3.73 2.45 -4.96
N ALA A 125 4.89 2.41 -4.32
CA ALA A 125 5.53 1.16 -3.92
C ALA A 125 4.62 0.30 -3.02
N PRO A 126 4.74 -1.03 -3.09
CA PRO A 126 3.94 -1.94 -2.28
C PRO A 126 4.04 -1.68 -0.79
N ASN A 127 2.90 -1.66 -0.10
CA ASN A 127 2.80 -1.52 1.35
C ASN A 127 1.48 -2.13 1.85
N VAL A 128 1.28 -2.12 3.17
CA VAL A 128 0.07 -2.60 3.85
C VAL A 128 -0.53 -1.51 4.74
N GLY A 129 -1.77 -1.71 5.14
CA GLY A 129 -2.44 -0.88 6.15
C GLY A 129 -3.39 0.18 5.59
N SER A 130 -4.15 0.80 6.50
CA SER A 130 -5.23 1.72 6.14
C SER A 130 -4.74 3.03 5.50
N ALA A 131 -3.61 3.57 5.97
CA ALA A 131 -3.01 4.78 5.41
C ALA A 131 -2.53 4.56 3.97
N HIS A 132 -1.96 3.38 3.68
CA HIS A 132 -1.53 3.01 2.34
C HIS A 132 -2.73 2.83 1.41
N ARG A 133 -3.78 2.10 1.85
CA ARG A 133 -5.04 1.97 1.12
C ARG A 133 -5.61 3.33 0.76
N GLN A 134 -5.70 4.24 1.73
CA GLN A 134 -6.22 5.59 1.51
C GLN A 134 -5.39 6.36 0.47
N ARG A 135 -4.06 6.26 0.53
CA ARG A 135 -3.15 6.88 -0.45
C ARG A 135 -3.41 6.37 -1.86
N CYS A 136 -3.54 5.05 -2.03
CA CYS A 136 -3.83 4.46 -3.34
C CYS A 136 -5.21 4.85 -3.87
N LEU A 137 -6.25 4.82 -3.02
CA LEU A 137 -7.61 5.23 -3.41
C LEU A 137 -7.67 6.72 -3.77
N THR A 138 -6.93 7.57 -3.06
CA THR A 138 -6.84 9.01 -3.38
C THR A 138 -6.15 9.21 -4.73
N ALA A 139 -5.09 8.45 -5.02
CA ALA A 139 -4.43 8.51 -6.32
C ALA A 139 -5.37 8.11 -7.47
N LEU A 140 -6.20 7.07 -7.28
CA LEU A 140 -7.23 6.69 -8.26
C LEU A 140 -8.31 7.77 -8.42
N ALA A 141 -8.74 8.39 -7.32
CA ALA A 141 -9.80 9.41 -7.34
C ALA A 141 -9.35 10.72 -8.02
N LEU A 142 -8.07 11.04 -7.94
CA LEU A 142 -7.49 12.24 -8.54
C LEU A 142 -6.87 11.97 -9.93
N PHE A 143 -6.94 10.73 -10.38
CA PHE A 143 -6.43 10.36 -11.70
C PHE A 143 -7.39 10.85 -12.78
N GLU A 144 -7.03 11.94 -13.42
CA GLU A 144 -7.67 12.39 -14.66
C GLU A 144 -7.09 11.52 -15.76
N GLY A 145 -7.81 10.48 -16.17
CA GLY A 145 -7.41 9.60 -17.26
C GLY A 145 -6.96 10.43 -18.46
N ASP A 146 -5.96 9.94 -19.18
CA ASP A 146 -5.44 10.59 -20.39
C ASP A 146 -6.63 10.88 -21.34
N ALA A 147 -7.11 12.12 -21.28
CA ALA A 147 -8.13 12.62 -22.20
C ALA A 147 -7.48 12.79 -23.58
N ARG A 148 -7.43 11.69 -24.31
CA ARG A 148 -7.11 11.67 -25.74
C ARG A 148 -8.33 11.37 -26.56
#